data_7abad07c28d6876f74eea709300c59ad
#
_entry.id   7abad07c28d6876f74eea709300c59ad
#
_cell.length_a   1.000
_cell.length_b   1.000
_cell.length_c   1.000
_cell.angle_alpha   90.00
_cell.angle_beta   90.00
_cell.angle_gamma   90.00
#
_symmetry.space_group_name_H-M   'P 1'
#
loop_
_entity.id
_entity.type
_entity.pdbx_description
1 polymer ?
#
loop_
_entity_poly.entity_id
_entity_poly.type
_entity_poly.pdbx_seq_one_letter_code
_entity_poly.pdbx_strand_id
1 'polypeptide(L)'
;MSALPDLRGKDLSALTPKERYRILCGILPTVTLEELLEYRKMICTLVPQLRPSLGFDQRSAHHRYDLYTHVAHVVSLVPGDLTLRWAALLHDIGKPVAFTLDEEGRGHFKGHAPLGGPMAQTILREMGAPEEQINRVGFLVTMHMARLSPDEARLRQLVERHGLDAVTQLLALQRADMQSKGVPGEEQVERFVAVAEILEKLKS
;
A
#
# COMPACT_ATOMS: atom_id res chain seq x y z
N MET A 1 0.58 5.06 -21.33
CA MET A 1 1.91 5.56 -20.87
C MET A 1 1.64 6.51 -19.73
N SER A 2 2.38 6.40 -18.61
CA SER A 2 2.20 7.31 -17.48
C SER A 2 2.70 8.71 -17.84
N ALA A 3 2.19 9.74 -17.14
CA ALA A 3 2.61 11.14 -17.35
C ALA A 3 3.92 11.48 -16.61
N LEU A 4 4.62 10.52 -16.00
CA LEU A 4 5.85 10.76 -15.24
C LEU A 4 6.98 11.37 -16.08
N PRO A 5 7.23 10.93 -17.34
CA PRO A 5 8.24 11.55 -18.19
C PRO A 5 8.01 13.03 -18.42
N ASP A 6 6.75 13.48 -18.50
CA ASP A 6 6.38 14.88 -18.76
C ASP A 6 6.68 15.82 -17.59
N LEU A 7 6.97 15.25 -16.41
CA LEU A 7 7.32 16.00 -15.22
C LEU A 7 8.84 16.20 -15.06
N ARG A 8 9.66 15.61 -15.92
CA ARG A 8 11.12 15.80 -15.88
C ARG A 8 11.47 17.29 -16.05
N GLY A 9 12.35 17.76 -15.17
CA GLY A 9 12.83 19.15 -15.20
C GLY A 9 11.85 20.19 -14.63
N LYS A 10 10.65 19.78 -14.20
CA LYS A 10 9.72 20.70 -13.51
C LYS A 10 10.07 20.80 -12.02
N ASP A 11 9.95 22.01 -11.46
CA ASP A 11 10.05 22.20 -10.03
C ASP A 11 8.77 21.72 -9.33
N LEU A 12 8.79 20.47 -8.87
CA LEU A 12 7.68 19.87 -8.15
C LEU A 12 7.59 20.32 -6.68
N SER A 13 8.61 21.01 -6.16
CA SER A 13 8.61 21.49 -4.77
C SER A 13 7.64 22.67 -4.58
N ALA A 14 7.41 23.45 -5.63
CA ALA A 14 6.48 24.59 -5.64
C ALA A 14 4.99 24.16 -5.72
N LEU A 15 4.71 22.88 -6.04
CA LEU A 15 3.32 22.41 -6.16
C LEU A 15 2.61 22.39 -4.82
N THR A 16 1.37 22.85 -4.82
CA THR A 16 0.46 22.71 -3.69
C THR A 16 0.12 21.22 -3.44
N PRO A 17 -0.25 20.82 -2.22
CA PRO A 17 -0.66 19.45 -1.94
C PRO A 17 -1.77 18.95 -2.86
N LYS A 18 -2.73 19.79 -3.22
CA LYS A 18 -3.84 19.45 -4.13
C LYS A 18 -3.38 19.20 -5.57
N GLU A 19 -2.39 19.95 -6.05
CA GLU A 19 -1.79 19.72 -7.37
C GLU A 19 -1.02 18.40 -7.40
N ARG A 20 -0.25 18.09 -6.34
CA ARG A 20 0.44 16.80 -6.18
C ARG A 20 -0.54 15.63 -6.19
N TYR A 21 -1.67 15.77 -5.48
CA TYR A 21 -2.74 14.77 -5.50
C TYR A 21 -3.27 14.51 -6.92
N ARG A 22 -3.61 15.58 -7.66
CA ARG A 22 -4.12 15.47 -9.04
C ARG A 22 -3.13 14.76 -9.96
N ILE A 23 -1.84 15.10 -9.86
CA ILE A 23 -0.78 14.46 -10.63
C ILE A 23 -0.73 12.96 -10.31
N LEU A 24 -0.72 12.59 -9.03
CA LEU A 24 -0.66 11.20 -8.61
C LEU A 24 -1.91 10.41 -9.01
N CYS A 25 -3.10 11.03 -8.97
CA CYS A 25 -4.34 10.41 -9.48
C CYS A 25 -4.26 10.07 -10.97
N GLY A 26 -3.54 10.87 -11.77
CA GLY A 26 -3.31 10.58 -13.19
C GLY A 26 -2.26 9.50 -13.43
N ILE A 27 -1.31 9.33 -12.51
CA ILE A 27 -0.16 8.42 -12.64
C ILE A 27 -0.47 7.03 -12.08
N LEU A 28 -0.96 6.97 -10.85
CA LEU A 28 -1.06 5.74 -10.08
C LEU A 28 -1.83 4.60 -10.77
N PRO A 29 -2.94 4.83 -11.51
CA PRO A 29 -3.67 3.75 -12.15
C PRO A 29 -2.88 2.96 -13.19
N THR A 30 -1.86 3.58 -13.81
CA THR A 30 -1.15 3.00 -14.97
C THR A 30 0.36 2.93 -14.80
N VAL A 31 0.92 3.46 -13.71
CA VAL A 31 2.37 3.47 -13.47
C VAL A 31 2.93 2.05 -13.38
N THR A 32 4.07 1.84 -14.04
CA THR A 32 4.79 0.56 -14.01
C THR A 32 5.81 0.50 -12.87
N LEU A 33 6.32 -0.70 -12.59
CA LEU A 33 7.40 -0.89 -11.62
C LEU A 33 8.66 -0.12 -12.02
N GLU A 34 9.04 -0.21 -13.31
CA GLU A 34 10.23 0.47 -13.82
C GLU A 34 10.12 1.98 -13.62
N GLU A 35 8.95 2.57 -13.94
CA GLU A 35 8.69 3.99 -13.74
C GLU A 35 8.74 4.39 -12.27
N LEU A 36 8.15 3.58 -11.36
CA LEU A 36 8.21 3.84 -9.92
C LEU A 36 9.65 3.85 -9.40
N LEU A 37 10.50 2.94 -9.89
CA LEU A 37 11.90 2.85 -9.49
C LEU A 37 12.75 3.97 -10.13
N GLU A 38 12.56 4.26 -11.41
CA GLU A 38 13.28 5.31 -12.11
C GLU A 38 12.97 6.69 -11.52
N TYR A 39 11.68 6.98 -11.29
CA TYR A 39 11.19 8.28 -10.80
C TYR A 39 11.01 8.34 -9.28
N ARG A 40 11.61 7.42 -8.50
CA ARG A 40 11.44 7.35 -7.05
C ARG A 40 11.63 8.67 -6.30
N LYS A 41 12.61 9.48 -6.68
CA LYS A 41 12.85 10.80 -6.07
C LYS A 41 11.70 11.77 -6.38
N MET A 42 11.14 11.70 -7.58
CA MET A 42 10.00 12.50 -8.00
C MET A 42 8.74 12.10 -7.24
N ILE A 43 8.44 10.81 -7.11
CA ILE A 43 7.34 10.31 -6.30
C ILE A 43 7.49 10.77 -4.84
N CYS A 44 8.69 10.69 -4.27
CA CYS A 44 8.97 11.20 -2.91
C CYS A 44 8.96 12.73 -2.79
N THR A 45 8.97 13.47 -3.90
CA THR A 45 8.72 14.91 -3.88
C THR A 45 7.22 15.19 -3.89
N LEU A 46 6.45 14.40 -4.64
CA LEU A 46 4.99 14.48 -4.65
C LEU A 46 4.37 14.03 -3.31
N VAL A 47 4.96 13.01 -2.67
CA VAL A 47 4.58 12.52 -1.33
C VAL A 47 5.82 12.54 -0.42
N PRO A 48 6.14 13.69 0.22
CA PRO A 48 7.36 13.84 1.02
C PRO A 48 7.50 12.85 2.18
N GLN A 49 6.39 12.35 2.70
CA GLN A 49 6.34 11.36 3.77
C GLN A 49 6.93 9.99 3.36
N LEU A 50 7.08 9.72 2.06
CA LEU A 50 7.75 8.51 1.55
C LEU A 50 9.29 8.63 1.55
N ARG A 51 9.88 9.82 1.73
CA ARG A 51 11.34 10.00 1.70
C ARG A 51 12.10 9.08 2.65
N PRO A 52 11.62 8.83 3.89
CA PRO A 52 12.30 7.91 4.79
C PRO A 52 12.36 6.46 4.31
N SER A 53 11.56 6.07 3.31
CA SER A 53 11.58 4.72 2.75
C SER A 53 12.73 4.49 1.74
N LEU A 54 13.28 5.57 1.16
CA LEU A 54 14.37 5.47 0.19
C LEU A 54 15.65 4.93 0.84
N GLY A 55 16.13 3.80 0.36
CA GLY A 55 17.32 3.15 0.90
C GLY A 55 17.17 2.65 2.34
N PHE A 56 15.94 2.59 2.86
CA PHE A 56 15.67 2.09 4.21
C PHE A 56 15.87 0.58 4.28
N ASP A 57 17.00 0.16 4.86
CA ASP A 57 17.29 -1.25 5.11
C ASP A 57 16.40 -1.80 6.22
N GLN A 58 15.55 -2.74 5.86
CA GLN A 58 14.58 -3.35 6.79
C GLN A 58 15.23 -4.35 7.75
N ARG A 59 16.51 -4.72 7.54
CA ARG A 59 17.29 -5.67 8.37
C ARG A 59 16.51 -6.94 8.72
N SER A 60 15.79 -7.48 7.74
CA SER A 60 14.94 -8.65 7.91
C SER A 60 15.19 -9.66 6.79
N ALA A 61 15.36 -10.92 7.14
CA ALA A 61 15.53 -12.02 6.16
C ALA A 61 14.33 -12.18 5.20
N HIS A 62 13.17 -11.62 5.55
CA HIS A 62 11.96 -11.68 4.73
C HIS A 62 11.87 -10.54 3.70
N HIS A 63 12.79 -9.58 3.71
CA HIS A 63 12.77 -8.43 2.82
C HIS A 63 14.03 -8.39 1.95
N ARG A 64 13.85 -8.61 0.63
CA ARG A 64 14.93 -8.57 -0.37
C ARG A 64 15.32 -7.16 -0.79
N TYR A 65 14.43 -6.20 -0.54
CA TYR A 65 14.49 -4.83 -1.05
C TYR A 65 14.53 -3.83 0.09
N ASP A 66 15.02 -2.63 -0.20
CA ASP A 66 14.73 -1.48 0.65
C ASP A 66 13.20 -1.23 0.69
N LEU A 67 12.78 -0.44 1.67
CA LEU A 67 11.35 -0.23 1.90
C LEU A 67 10.63 0.41 0.69
N TYR A 68 11.27 1.39 0.01
CA TYR A 68 10.64 2.02 -1.15
C TYR A 68 10.50 1.05 -2.32
N THR A 69 11.54 0.28 -2.61
CA THR A 69 11.51 -0.73 -3.66
C THR A 69 10.44 -1.79 -3.40
N HIS A 70 10.28 -2.24 -2.14
CA HIS A 70 9.17 -3.11 -1.74
C HIS A 70 7.81 -2.45 -2.03
N VAL A 71 7.60 -1.20 -1.61
CA VAL A 71 6.36 -0.45 -1.88
C VAL A 71 6.07 -0.36 -3.38
N ALA A 72 7.09 -0.06 -4.21
CA ALA A 72 6.95 0.00 -5.66
C ALA A 72 6.48 -1.33 -6.26
N HIS A 73 7.03 -2.46 -5.79
CA HIS A 73 6.56 -3.79 -6.19
C HIS A 73 5.08 -3.99 -5.82
N VAL A 74 4.67 -3.67 -4.59
CA VAL A 74 3.27 -3.82 -4.16
C VAL A 74 2.33 -2.97 -5.02
N VAL A 75 2.69 -1.70 -5.29
CA VAL A 75 1.91 -0.83 -6.19
C VAL A 75 1.77 -1.45 -7.57
N SER A 76 2.82 -2.04 -8.14
CA SER A 76 2.76 -2.63 -9.49
C SER A 76 1.91 -3.91 -9.55
N LEU A 77 1.81 -4.65 -8.45
CA LEU A 77 1.10 -5.94 -8.36
C LEU A 77 -0.41 -5.80 -8.10
N VAL A 78 -0.87 -4.68 -7.54
CA VAL A 78 -2.30 -4.46 -7.35
C VAL A 78 -2.97 -3.97 -8.65
N PRO A 79 -4.29 -4.25 -8.86
CA PRO A 79 -5.07 -3.68 -9.96
C PRO A 79 -4.95 -2.15 -10.07
N GLY A 80 -5.27 -1.60 -11.24
CA GLY A 80 -5.21 -0.17 -11.52
C GLY A 80 -6.30 0.69 -10.85
N ASP A 81 -7.00 0.17 -9.86
CA ASP A 81 -7.92 0.94 -9.01
C ASP A 81 -7.17 2.01 -8.22
N LEU A 82 -7.59 3.27 -8.36
CA LEU A 82 -6.87 4.41 -7.79
C LEU A 82 -6.76 4.33 -6.27
N THR A 83 -7.84 3.96 -5.58
CA THR A 83 -7.86 3.87 -4.12
C THR A 83 -6.97 2.75 -3.62
N LEU A 84 -7.00 1.60 -4.28
CA LEU A 84 -6.12 0.48 -3.97
C LEU A 84 -4.64 0.80 -4.25
N ARG A 85 -4.34 1.52 -5.34
CA ARG A 85 -2.97 1.99 -5.65
C ARG A 85 -2.46 2.99 -4.61
N TRP A 86 -3.30 3.89 -4.11
CA TRP A 86 -2.96 4.75 -2.97
C TRP A 86 -2.70 3.94 -1.71
N ALA A 87 -3.54 2.95 -1.40
CA ALA A 87 -3.32 2.07 -0.26
C ALA A 87 -2.01 1.30 -0.38
N ALA A 88 -1.70 0.77 -1.57
CA ALA A 88 -0.43 0.09 -1.84
C ALA A 88 0.78 1.02 -1.70
N LEU A 89 0.68 2.29 -2.15
CA LEU A 89 1.76 3.26 -2.01
C LEU A 89 2.05 3.62 -0.54
N LEU A 90 1.02 3.61 0.31
CA LEU A 90 1.10 4.06 1.70
C LEU A 90 1.04 2.93 2.73
N HIS A 91 0.90 1.64 2.33
CA HIS A 91 0.65 0.55 3.28
C HIS A 91 1.70 0.43 4.38
N ASP A 92 2.94 0.67 4.04
CA ASP A 92 4.10 0.54 4.92
C ASP A 92 4.64 1.89 5.45
N ILE A 93 3.88 2.98 5.30
CA ILE A 93 4.30 4.34 5.71
C ILE A 93 4.65 4.45 7.20
N GLY A 94 4.10 3.57 8.02
CA GLY A 94 4.38 3.50 9.46
C GLY A 94 5.69 2.78 9.82
N LYS A 95 6.33 2.05 8.90
CA LYS A 95 7.53 1.24 9.20
C LYS A 95 8.71 2.05 9.72
N PRO A 96 9.09 3.21 9.13
CA PRO A 96 10.21 3.99 9.64
C PRO A 96 10.02 4.47 11.08
N VAL A 97 8.76 4.71 11.49
CA VAL A 97 8.42 5.16 12.85
C VAL A 97 8.37 4.00 13.85
N ALA A 98 7.91 2.82 13.38
CA ALA A 98 7.79 1.62 14.22
C ALA A 98 9.07 0.77 14.29
N PHE A 99 10.14 1.18 13.61
CA PHE A 99 11.37 0.42 13.50
C PHE A 99 12.08 0.26 14.84
N THR A 100 12.40 -0.98 15.19
CA THR A 100 13.26 -1.34 16.32
C THR A 100 14.22 -2.44 15.92
N LEU A 101 15.32 -2.58 16.66
CA LEU A 101 16.27 -3.68 16.48
C LEU A 101 16.21 -4.60 17.70
N ASP A 102 16.33 -5.91 17.46
CA ASP A 102 16.59 -6.87 18.54
C ASP A 102 18.09 -6.96 18.85
N GLU A 103 18.46 -7.82 19.84
CA GLU A 103 19.83 -8.02 20.30
C GLU A 103 20.75 -8.57 19.17
N GLU A 104 20.16 -9.26 18.18
CA GLU A 104 20.90 -9.77 17.02
C GLU A 104 20.95 -8.77 15.85
N GLY A 105 20.44 -7.55 16.04
CA GLY A 105 20.43 -6.50 15.03
C GLY A 105 19.41 -6.69 13.91
N ARG A 106 18.39 -7.55 14.11
CA ARG A 106 17.29 -7.74 13.17
C ARG A 106 16.23 -6.67 13.36
N GLY A 107 15.67 -6.20 12.25
CA GLY A 107 14.63 -5.18 12.23
C GLY A 107 13.23 -5.72 12.53
N HIS A 108 12.49 -5.00 13.37
CA HIS A 108 11.10 -5.27 13.72
C HIS A 108 10.24 -4.02 13.49
N PHE A 109 8.97 -4.23 13.13
CA PHE A 109 8.03 -3.16 12.76
C PHE A 109 6.68 -3.34 13.46
N LYS A 110 6.71 -3.75 14.73
CA LYS A 110 5.48 -4.03 15.48
C LYS A 110 4.59 -2.80 15.54
N GLY A 111 3.34 -2.96 15.09
CA GLY A 111 2.34 -1.88 15.12
C GLY A 111 2.43 -0.89 13.95
N HIS A 112 3.28 -1.11 12.93
CA HIS A 112 3.38 -0.19 11.79
C HIS A 112 2.06 0.00 11.02
N ALA A 113 1.24 -1.04 10.89
CA ALA A 113 -0.03 -0.95 10.17
C ALA A 113 -1.06 -0.06 10.88
N PRO A 114 -1.39 -0.27 12.17
CA PRO A 114 -2.27 0.65 12.91
C PRO A 114 -1.70 2.07 13.05
N LEU A 115 -0.38 2.27 13.04
CA LEU A 115 0.23 3.60 12.96
C LEU A 115 0.10 4.20 11.55
N GLY A 116 0.31 3.39 10.53
CA GLY A 116 0.29 3.80 9.12
C GLY A 116 -1.09 4.27 8.65
N GLY A 117 -2.18 3.66 9.13
CA GLY A 117 -3.54 4.04 8.74
C GLY A 117 -3.86 5.52 8.97
N PRO A 118 -3.77 6.02 10.22
CA PRO A 118 -3.94 7.46 10.50
C PRO A 118 -2.94 8.36 9.76
N MET A 119 -1.70 7.92 9.55
CA MET A 119 -0.71 8.67 8.77
C MET A 119 -1.16 8.81 7.31
N ALA A 120 -1.61 7.71 6.68
CA ALA A 120 -2.12 7.72 5.31
C ALA A 120 -3.36 8.63 5.17
N GLN A 121 -4.28 8.59 6.13
CA GLN A 121 -5.44 9.49 6.16
C GLN A 121 -5.03 10.97 6.25
N THR A 122 -4.06 11.30 7.10
CA THR A 122 -3.55 12.67 7.23
C THR A 122 -2.92 13.16 5.93
N ILE A 123 -2.06 12.33 5.29
CA ILE A 123 -1.45 12.65 4.01
C ILE A 123 -2.51 12.97 2.95
N LEU A 124 -3.50 12.08 2.78
CA LEU A 124 -4.54 12.26 1.78
C LEU A 124 -5.46 13.45 2.08
N ARG A 125 -5.76 13.71 3.36
CA ARG A 125 -6.56 14.89 3.78
C ARG A 125 -5.85 16.19 3.48
N GLU A 126 -4.57 16.30 3.79
CA GLU A 126 -3.74 17.46 3.44
C GLU A 126 -3.65 17.68 1.93
N MET A 127 -3.65 16.60 1.15
CA MET A 127 -3.67 16.63 -0.30
C MET A 127 -5.05 16.94 -0.89
N GLY A 128 -6.11 16.99 -0.09
CA GLY A 128 -7.47 17.31 -0.52
C GLY A 128 -8.17 16.17 -1.24
N ALA A 129 -7.86 14.93 -0.90
CA ALA A 129 -8.56 13.75 -1.39
C ALA A 129 -10.02 13.72 -0.88
N PRO A 130 -10.94 13.03 -1.59
CA PRO A 130 -12.30 12.79 -1.11
C PRO A 130 -12.31 11.99 0.20
N GLU A 131 -13.23 12.32 1.13
CA GLU A 131 -13.30 11.67 2.45
C GLU A 131 -13.55 10.15 2.35
N GLU A 132 -14.33 9.72 1.37
CA GLU A 132 -14.52 8.28 1.10
C GLU A 132 -13.20 7.57 0.80
N GLN A 133 -12.35 8.16 -0.05
CA GLN A 133 -11.04 7.60 -0.38
C GLN A 133 -10.10 7.63 0.83
N ILE A 134 -10.10 8.72 1.62
CA ILE A 134 -9.30 8.85 2.85
C ILE A 134 -9.64 7.69 3.80
N ASN A 135 -10.93 7.47 4.04
CA ASN A 135 -11.42 6.42 4.94
C ASN A 135 -11.09 5.02 4.40
N ARG A 136 -11.27 4.79 3.10
CA ARG A 136 -10.98 3.51 2.46
C ARG A 136 -9.48 3.19 2.51
N VAL A 137 -8.61 4.14 2.15
CA VAL A 137 -7.15 3.94 2.23
C VAL A 137 -6.71 3.73 3.68
N GLY A 138 -7.22 4.52 4.62
CA GLY A 138 -6.93 4.34 6.05
C GLY A 138 -7.29 2.94 6.55
N PHE A 139 -8.46 2.42 6.18
CA PHE A 139 -8.88 1.05 6.49
C PHE A 139 -7.91 0.03 5.89
N LEU A 140 -7.61 0.13 4.60
CA LEU A 140 -6.74 -0.82 3.90
C LEU A 140 -5.33 -0.85 4.51
N VAL A 141 -4.75 0.33 4.80
CA VAL A 141 -3.44 0.45 5.44
C VAL A 141 -3.45 -0.11 6.86
N THR A 142 -4.48 0.19 7.67
CA THR A 142 -4.59 -0.33 9.04
C THR A 142 -4.69 -1.85 9.06
N MET A 143 -5.43 -2.42 8.11
CA MET A 143 -5.79 -3.85 8.11
C MET A 143 -4.88 -4.72 7.24
N HIS A 144 -3.89 -4.16 6.52
CA HIS A 144 -3.10 -4.95 5.56
C HIS A 144 -2.33 -6.11 6.21
N MET A 145 -2.00 -6.02 7.50
CA MET A 145 -1.36 -7.09 8.27
C MET A 145 -2.35 -8.03 8.98
N ALA A 146 -3.65 -7.70 8.98
CA ALA A 146 -4.66 -8.54 9.62
C ALA A 146 -4.89 -9.82 8.81
N ARG A 147 -4.70 -10.99 9.42
CA ARG A 147 -4.88 -12.27 8.72
C ARG A 147 -6.35 -12.50 8.37
N LEU A 148 -6.70 -12.41 7.09
CA LEU A 148 -7.98 -12.90 6.59
C LEU A 148 -7.97 -14.43 6.63
N SER A 149 -8.93 -15.01 7.34
CA SER A 149 -9.14 -16.47 7.39
C SER A 149 -10.33 -16.87 6.51
N PRO A 150 -10.35 -18.10 5.92
CA PRO A 150 -11.47 -18.62 5.17
C PRO A 150 -12.62 -19.07 6.09
N ASP A 151 -13.06 -18.18 6.94
CA ASP A 151 -14.20 -18.33 7.85
C ASP A 151 -15.33 -17.43 7.35
N GLU A 152 -16.38 -18.04 6.80
CA GLU A 152 -17.48 -17.31 6.15
C GLU A 152 -18.18 -16.34 7.12
N ALA A 153 -18.40 -16.75 8.38
CA ALA A 153 -19.08 -15.90 9.34
C ALA A 153 -18.26 -14.63 9.66
N ARG A 154 -16.95 -14.78 9.85
CA ARG A 154 -16.04 -13.65 10.07
C ARG A 154 -15.92 -12.75 8.85
N LEU A 155 -15.83 -13.32 7.65
CA LEU A 155 -15.78 -12.55 6.42
C LEU A 155 -17.09 -11.78 6.18
N ARG A 156 -18.23 -12.39 6.45
CA ARG A 156 -19.55 -11.74 6.38
C ARG A 156 -19.62 -10.55 7.33
N GLN A 157 -19.22 -10.70 8.58
CA GLN A 157 -19.17 -9.58 9.54
C GLN A 157 -18.24 -8.45 9.07
N LEU A 158 -17.10 -8.79 8.47
CA LEU A 158 -16.18 -7.79 7.93
C LEU A 158 -16.78 -7.05 6.72
N VAL A 159 -17.47 -7.79 5.85
CA VAL A 159 -18.20 -7.24 4.69
C VAL A 159 -19.37 -6.35 5.13
N GLU A 160 -20.14 -6.76 6.12
CA GLU A 160 -21.24 -5.95 6.69
C GLU A 160 -20.74 -4.63 7.28
N ARG A 161 -19.57 -4.63 7.89
CA ARG A 161 -18.97 -3.44 8.52
C ARG A 161 -18.32 -2.49 7.53
N HIS A 162 -17.63 -3.01 6.51
CA HIS A 162 -16.74 -2.22 5.65
C HIS A 162 -17.13 -2.21 4.17
N GLY A 163 -18.09 -3.05 3.78
CA GLY A 163 -18.49 -3.29 2.40
C GLY A 163 -17.63 -4.35 1.70
N LEU A 164 -18.23 -5.05 0.75
CA LEU A 164 -17.59 -6.14 0.00
C LEU A 164 -16.36 -5.64 -0.79
N ASP A 165 -16.47 -4.47 -1.44
CA ASP A 165 -15.37 -3.89 -2.21
C ASP A 165 -14.14 -3.60 -1.34
N ALA A 166 -14.36 -3.11 -0.10
CA ALA A 166 -13.26 -2.86 0.84
C ALA A 166 -12.52 -4.14 1.22
N VAL A 167 -13.25 -5.22 1.50
CA VAL A 167 -12.66 -6.50 1.88
C VAL A 167 -11.97 -7.17 0.68
N THR A 168 -12.53 -7.03 -0.51
CA THR A 168 -11.92 -7.51 -1.76
C THR A 168 -10.61 -6.75 -2.07
N GLN A 169 -10.61 -5.43 -1.90
CA GLN A 169 -9.41 -4.61 -2.04
C GLN A 169 -8.35 -4.96 -0.98
N LEU A 170 -8.76 -5.24 0.27
CA LEU A 170 -7.85 -5.70 1.32
C LEU A 170 -7.19 -7.02 0.96
N LEU A 171 -7.96 -7.99 0.44
CA LEU A 171 -7.42 -9.26 -0.04
C LEU A 171 -6.40 -9.04 -1.16
N ALA A 172 -6.70 -8.17 -2.13
CA ALA A 172 -5.80 -7.85 -3.23
C ALA A 172 -4.49 -7.19 -2.73
N LEU A 173 -4.58 -6.26 -1.78
CA LEU A 173 -3.41 -5.62 -1.17
C LEU A 173 -2.52 -6.65 -0.44
N GLN A 174 -3.11 -7.52 0.37
CA GLN A 174 -2.37 -8.55 1.11
C GLN A 174 -1.69 -9.56 0.18
N ARG A 175 -2.35 -9.93 -0.94
CA ARG A 175 -1.74 -10.81 -1.96
C ARG A 175 -0.55 -10.13 -2.62
N ALA A 176 -0.67 -8.88 -3.00
CA ALA A 176 0.41 -8.10 -3.61
C ALA A 176 1.60 -7.93 -2.65
N ASP A 177 1.34 -7.59 -1.38
CA ASP A 177 2.37 -7.49 -0.35
C ASP A 177 3.13 -8.82 -0.15
N MET A 178 2.42 -9.92 -0.10
CA MET A 178 3.02 -11.24 0.00
C MET A 178 3.87 -11.58 -1.23
N GLN A 179 3.33 -11.40 -2.44
CA GLN A 179 4.03 -11.70 -3.70
C GLN A 179 5.31 -10.86 -3.88
N SER A 180 5.32 -9.63 -3.40
CA SER A 180 6.49 -8.74 -3.46
C SER A 180 7.68 -9.24 -2.63
N LYS A 181 7.45 -10.11 -1.65
CA LYS A 181 8.47 -10.70 -0.77
C LYS A 181 9.14 -11.96 -1.35
N GLY A 182 8.58 -12.53 -2.42
CA GLY A 182 9.08 -13.72 -3.09
C GLY A 182 7.96 -14.71 -3.43
N VAL A 183 8.33 -15.97 -3.65
CA VAL A 183 7.36 -17.03 -3.94
C VAL A 183 6.59 -17.37 -2.66
N PRO A 184 5.27 -17.20 -2.64
CA PRO A 184 4.46 -17.53 -1.47
C PRO A 184 4.43 -19.05 -1.24
N GLY A 185 4.33 -19.43 0.04
CA GLY A 185 4.10 -20.83 0.40
C GLY A 185 2.72 -21.33 -0.03
N GLU A 186 2.59 -22.62 -0.28
CA GLU A 186 1.35 -23.27 -0.75
C GLU A 186 0.16 -22.97 0.19
N GLU A 187 0.32 -23.14 1.49
CA GLU A 187 -0.71 -22.81 2.49
C GLU A 187 -1.21 -21.36 2.39
N GLN A 188 -0.31 -20.42 2.08
CA GLN A 188 -0.68 -19.01 1.94
C GLN A 188 -1.54 -18.81 0.69
N VAL A 189 -1.15 -19.44 -0.42
CA VAL A 189 -1.90 -19.37 -1.69
C VAL A 189 -3.29 -19.97 -1.51
N GLU A 190 -3.38 -21.18 -0.95
CA GLU A 190 -4.65 -21.87 -0.68
C GLU A 190 -5.59 -21.02 0.18
N ARG A 191 -5.06 -20.43 1.25
CA ARG A 191 -5.84 -19.51 2.10
C ARG A 191 -6.41 -18.34 1.34
N PHE A 192 -5.62 -17.68 0.48
CA PHE A 192 -6.10 -16.55 -0.32
C PHE A 192 -7.16 -16.96 -1.35
N VAL A 193 -7.01 -18.15 -1.95
CA VAL A 193 -8.01 -18.72 -2.87
C VAL A 193 -9.32 -18.97 -2.12
N ALA A 194 -9.27 -19.65 -0.99
CA ALA A 194 -10.46 -19.95 -0.20
C ALA A 194 -11.18 -18.68 0.30
N VAL A 195 -10.44 -17.64 0.72
CA VAL A 195 -11.04 -16.33 1.08
C VAL A 195 -11.70 -15.70 -0.14
N ALA A 196 -11.07 -15.71 -1.31
CA ALA A 196 -11.63 -15.15 -2.53
C ALA A 196 -12.94 -15.86 -2.94
N GLU A 197 -12.98 -17.19 -2.86
CA GLU A 197 -14.20 -17.98 -3.16
C GLU A 197 -15.37 -17.64 -2.25
N ILE A 198 -15.11 -17.40 -0.95
CA ILE A 198 -16.15 -16.97 -0.01
C ILE A 198 -16.64 -15.56 -0.36
N LEU A 199 -15.73 -14.61 -0.65
CA LEU A 199 -16.11 -13.25 -1.04
C LEU A 199 -16.94 -13.23 -2.33
N GLU A 200 -16.63 -14.10 -3.31
CA GLU A 200 -17.45 -14.24 -4.52
C GLU A 200 -18.87 -14.73 -4.19
N LYS A 201 -19.04 -15.67 -3.26
CA LYS A 201 -20.37 -16.13 -2.82
C LYS A 201 -21.15 -15.03 -2.07
N LEU A 202 -20.45 -14.08 -1.43
CA LEU A 202 -21.09 -12.97 -0.73
C LEU A 202 -21.55 -11.82 -1.67
N LYS A 203 -21.27 -11.90 -2.98
CA LYS A 203 -21.79 -10.98 -3.99
C LYS A 203 -23.27 -11.25 -4.37
N SER A 204 -23.73 -12.50 -4.13
CA SER A 204 -25.10 -12.94 -4.41
C SER A 204 -26.03 -12.67 -3.23
#